data_f574846d9114eabcc7b8f4b82bf3e182
#
_entry.id   f574846d9114eabcc7b8f4b82bf3e182
#
_cell.length_a   1.000
_cell.length_b   1.000
_cell.length_c   1.000
_cell.angle_alpha   90.00
_cell.angle_beta   90.00
_cell.angle_gamma   90.00
#
_symmetry.space_group_name_H-M   'P 1'
#
loop_
_entity.id
_entity.type
_entity.pdbx_description
1 polymer ?
#
loop_
_entity_poly.entity_id
_entity_poly.type
_entity_poly.pdbx_seq_one_letter_code
_entity_poly.pdbx_strand_id
1 'polypeptide(L)'
;IPDLVCVPGFVDPCRAIQSDETDETITWLREAAHHGAQIASLGTGAFVLGAAGLLDGVRCTTHHAFSAEFRRLFPAALLDEDSVFTHDQARGIWTSAGGASGLDLCLSLVAHLSGPVVASQVAEAMSLWNPRPLGTRSDAFGMPDTPEVERRGRDVEQVCKIVGADLSRPWTVAAMARASGVSVRTFQRHFLESIGETP
;
A
#
# COMPACT_ATOMS: atom_id res chain seq x y z
N ILE A 1 24.83 -14.48 -4.75
CA ILE A 1 23.36 -14.35 -4.64
C ILE A 1 23.12 -13.20 -3.69
N PRO A 2 22.24 -12.23 -4.03
CA PRO A 2 21.94 -11.10 -3.15
C PRO A 2 21.10 -11.52 -1.94
N ASP A 3 21.16 -10.72 -0.86
CA ASP A 3 20.30 -10.92 0.33
C ASP A 3 18.87 -10.45 0.10
N LEU A 4 18.68 -9.50 -0.82
CA LEU A 4 17.38 -8.91 -1.17
C LEU A 4 17.28 -8.66 -2.68
N VAL A 5 16.16 -9.04 -3.26
CA VAL A 5 15.77 -8.71 -4.64
C VAL A 5 14.47 -7.91 -4.62
N CYS A 6 14.44 -6.79 -5.33
CA CYS A 6 13.25 -5.98 -5.48
C CYS A 6 12.83 -5.92 -6.95
N VAL A 7 11.62 -6.41 -7.25
CA VAL A 7 11.04 -6.42 -8.60
C VAL A 7 10.12 -5.19 -8.76
N PRO A 8 10.44 -4.25 -9.65
CA PRO A 8 9.64 -3.05 -9.87
C PRO A 8 8.32 -3.36 -10.57
N GLY A 9 7.41 -2.39 -10.59
CA GLY A 9 6.17 -2.46 -11.35
C GLY A 9 6.40 -2.24 -12.84
N PHE A 10 5.52 -2.82 -13.65
CA PHE A 10 5.48 -2.69 -15.11
C PHE A 10 4.20 -2.00 -15.54
N VAL A 11 4.25 -1.22 -16.63
CA VAL A 11 3.09 -0.57 -17.24
C VAL A 11 2.15 -1.62 -17.84
N ASP A 12 2.71 -2.64 -18.47
CA ASP A 12 1.99 -3.80 -19.04
C ASP A 12 2.57 -5.09 -18.45
N PRO A 13 2.04 -5.55 -17.30
CA PRO A 13 2.59 -6.72 -16.62
C PRO A 13 2.35 -8.02 -17.39
N CYS A 14 1.27 -8.11 -18.19
CA CYS A 14 0.98 -9.31 -18.96
C CYS A 14 1.98 -9.50 -20.09
N ARG A 15 2.37 -8.42 -20.74
CA ARG A 15 3.43 -8.45 -21.75
C ARG A 15 4.80 -8.70 -21.14
N ALA A 16 5.06 -8.09 -19.97
CA ALA A 16 6.35 -8.26 -19.29
C ALA A 16 6.64 -9.75 -19.00
N ILE A 17 5.65 -10.52 -18.53
CA ILE A 17 5.86 -11.95 -18.19
C ILE A 17 5.91 -12.88 -19.41
N GLN A 18 5.76 -12.37 -20.63
CA GLN A 18 5.79 -13.14 -21.89
C GLN A 18 7.08 -12.92 -22.68
N SER A 19 8.02 -12.13 -22.19
CA SER A 19 9.28 -11.85 -22.88
C SER A 19 10.34 -12.89 -22.51
N ASP A 20 11.16 -13.27 -23.48
CA ASP A 20 12.29 -14.21 -23.29
C ASP A 20 13.28 -13.73 -22.19
N GLU A 21 13.48 -12.41 -22.09
CA GLU A 21 14.31 -11.79 -21.04
C GLU A 21 13.73 -12.03 -19.64
N THR A 22 12.40 -12.13 -19.53
CA THR A 22 11.73 -12.42 -18.26
C THR A 22 11.88 -13.88 -17.85
N ASP A 23 11.99 -14.82 -18.77
CA ASP A 23 12.19 -16.24 -18.47
C ASP A 23 13.53 -16.48 -17.75
N GLU A 24 14.59 -15.81 -18.16
CA GLU A 24 15.88 -15.85 -17.46
C GLU A 24 15.75 -15.23 -16.06
N THR A 25 15.06 -14.10 -15.95
CA THR A 25 14.80 -13.42 -14.68
C THR A 25 13.98 -14.30 -13.73
N ILE A 26 12.94 -14.96 -14.22
CA ILE A 26 12.10 -15.89 -13.45
C ILE A 26 12.94 -17.05 -12.90
N THR A 27 13.80 -17.63 -13.73
CA THR A 27 14.68 -18.73 -13.32
C THR A 27 15.63 -18.27 -12.22
N TRP A 28 16.28 -17.11 -12.43
CA TRP A 28 17.17 -16.53 -11.45
C TRP A 28 16.47 -16.15 -10.12
N LEU A 29 15.24 -15.63 -10.19
CA LEU A 29 14.44 -15.32 -8.98
C LEU A 29 14.14 -16.58 -8.15
N ARG A 30 13.82 -17.70 -8.82
CA ARG A 30 13.60 -18.99 -8.12
C ARG A 30 14.87 -19.44 -7.39
N GLU A 31 16.01 -19.32 -8.05
CA GLU A 31 17.30 -19.66 -7.45
C GLU A 31 17.63 -18.74 -6.27
N ALA A 32 17.42 -17.41 -6.42
CA ALA A 32 17.66 -16.47 -5.35
C ALA A 32 16.79 -16.77 -4.12
N ALA A 33 15.49 -17.01 -4.34
CA ALA A 33 14.55 -17.38 -3.26
C ALA A 33 14.95 -18.71 -2.60
N HIS A 34 15.35 -19.73 -3.37
CA HIS A 34 15.82 -21.01 -2.85
C HIS A 34 17.06 -20.87 -1.96
N HIS A 35 17.92 -19.91 -2.23
CA HIS A 35 19.09 -19.61 -1.42
C HIS A 35 18.82 -18.65 -0.25
N GLY A 36 17.55 -18.33 0.01
CA GLY A 36 17.13 -17.54 1.19
C GLY A 36 17.15 -16.03 1.00
N ALA A 37 17.26 -15.53 -0.24
CA ALA A 37 17.10 -14.10 -0.50
C ALA A 37 15.68 -13.64 -0.14
N GLN A 38 15.57 -12.44 0.44
CA GLN A 38 14.28 -11.75 0.56
C GLN A 38 13.84 -11.29 -0.84
N ILE A 39 12.61 -11.60 -1.23
CA ILE A 39 12.07 -11.22 -2.55
C ILE A 39 10.92 -10.23 -2.34
N ALA A 40 11.08 -9.04 -2.87
CA ALA A 40 10.07 -7.98 -2.79
C ALA A 40 9.51 -7.62 -4.16
N SER A 41 8.22 -7.30 -4.25
CA SER A 41 7.61 -6.76 -5.46
C SER A 41 6.86 -5.46 -5.18
N LEU A 42 6.94 -4.53 -6.13
CA LEU A 42 6.25 -3.26 -6.09
C LEU A 42 5.13 -3.25 -7.14
N GLY A 43 3.89 -3.13 -6.69
CA GLY A 43 2.73 -3.08 -7.56
C GLY A 43 2.64 -4.27 -8.51
N THR A 44 2.62 -4.02 -9.81
CA THR A 44 2.54 -5.04 -10.86
C THR A 44 3.79 -5.93 -10.97
N GLY A 45 4.87 -5.64 -10.24
CA GLY A 45 6.01 -6.55 -10.10
C GLY A 45 5.63 -7.92 -9.54
N ALA A 46 4.51 -8.01 -8.82
CA ALA A 46 3.94 -9.27 -8.34
C ALA A 46 3.64 -10.28 -9.46
N PHE A 47 3.40 -9.81 -10.70
CA PHE A 47 3.18 -10.70 -11.86
C PHE A 47 4.42 -11.55 -12.17
N VAL A 48 5.61 -10.98 -12.06
CA VAL A 48 6.86 -11.73 -12.26
C VAL A 48 7.05 -12.76 -11.16
N LEU A 49 6.73 -12.42 -9.90
CA LEU A 49 6.77 -13.37 -8.80
C LEU A 49 5.73 -14.48 -8.98
N GLY A 50 4.53 -14.15 -9.47
CA GLY A 50 3.49 -15.12 -9.83
C GLY A 50 3.94 -16.08 -10.93
N ALA A 51 4.53 -15.55 -12.01
CA ALA A 51 5.10 -16.34 -13.10
C ALA A 51 6.29 -17.23 -12.62
N ALA A 52 7.03 -16.77 -11.62
CA ALA A 52 8.05 -17.58 -10.96
C ALA A 52 7.48 -18.69 -10.05
N GLY A 53 6.15 -18.73 -9.81
CA GLY A 53 5.51 -19.68 -8.88
C GLY A 53 5.83 -19.38 -7.40
N LEU A 54 6.43 -18.23 -7.11
CA LEU A 54 6.80 -17.86 -5.75
C LEU A 54 5.61 -17.45 -4.88
N LEU A 55 4.46 -17.14 -5.51
CA LEU A 55 3.26 -16.70 -4.81
C LEU A 55 2.22 -17.79 -4.57
N ASP A 56 2.47 -19.04 -4.98
CA ASP A 56 1.55 -20.14 -4.79
C ASP A 56 1.32 -20.43 -3.29
N GLY A 57 0.06 -20.27 -2.84
CA GLY A 57 -0.32 -20.37 -1.44
C GLY A 57 0.20 -19.24 -0.54
N VAL A 58 0.75 -18.17 -1.12
CA VAL A 58 1.24 -16.99 -0.40
C VAL A 58 0.18 -15.89 -0.40
N ARG A 59 -0.08 -15.27 0.76
CA ARG A 59 -0.87 -14.05 0.84
C ARG A 59 -0.08 -12.90 0.23
N CYS A 60 -0.58 -12.33 -0.85
CA CYS A 60 0.10 -11.29 -1.63
C CYS A 60 -0.86 -10.17 -2.03
N THR A 61 -0.31 -9.06 -2.47
CA THR A 61 -1.07 -7.98 -3.09
C THR A 61 -0.39 -7.51 -4.37
N THR A 62 -1.14 -6.79 -5.20
CA THR A 62 -0.68 -6.18 -6.45
C THR A 62 -1.39 -4.86 -6.68
N HIS A 63 -1.09 -4.15 -7.75
CA HIS A 63 -1.77 -2.92 -8.11
C HIS A 63 -3.25 -3.20 -8.40
N HIS A 64 -4.15 -2.46 -7.73
CA HIS A 64 -5.61 -2.69 -7.76
C HIS A 64 -6.20 -2.76 -9.19
N ALA A 65 -5.69 -1.94 -10.13
CA ALA A 65 -6.16 -1.94 -11.51
C ALA A 65 -5.91 -3.28 -12.25
N PHE A 66 -5.04 -4.14 -11.73
CA PHE A 66 -4.65 -5.41 -12.33
C PHE A 66 -5.05 -6.63 -11.47
N SER A 67 -5.81 -6.43 -10.39
CA SER A 67 -6.22 -7.49 -9.48
C SER A 67 -7.00 -8.62 -10.18
N ALA A 68 -7.94 -8.27 -11.03
CA ALA A 68 -8.74 -9.25 -11.77
C ALA A 68 -7.89 -10.11 -12.71
N GLU A 69 -6.96 -9.48 -13.42
CA GLU A 69 -6.04 -10.16 -14.33
C GLU A 69 -5.03 -11.02 -13.56
N PHE A 70 -4.49 -10.52 -12.46
CA PHE A 70 -3.60 -11.25 -11.58
C PHE A 70 -4.26 -12.54 -11.05
N ARG A 71 -5.49 -12.44 -10.54
CA ARG A 71 -6.25 -13.59 -10.04
C ARG A 71 -6.52 -14.63 -11.13
N ARG A 72 -6.77 -14.17 -12.36
CA ARG A 72 -6.98 -15.04 -13.51
C ARG A 72 -5.73 -15.83 -13.89
N LEU A 73 -4.55 -15.18 -13.86
CA LEU A 73 -3.28 -15.78 -14.26
C LEU A 73 -2.65 -16.64 -13.15
N PHE A 74 -2.82 -16.25 -11.90
CA PHE A 74 -2.19 -16.90 -10.74
C PHE A 74 -3.23 -17.33 -9.69
N PRO A 75 -4.11 -18.27 -10.02
CA PRO A 75 -5.22 -18.67 -9.14
C PRO A 75 -4.76 -19.37 -7.86
N ALA A 76 -3.52 -19.85 -7.79
CA ALA A 76 -2.94 -20.45 -6.60
C ALA A 76 -2.41 -19.41 -5.59
N ALA A 77 -2.24 -18.14 -5.99
CA ALA A 77 -1.85 -17.05 -5.10
C ALA A 77 -3.04 -16.58 -4.25
N LEU A 78 -2.81 -16.28 -2.98
CA LEU A 78 -3.84 -15.78 -2.07
C LEU A 78 -3.88 -14.24 -2.14
N LEU A 79 -4.48 -13.71 -3.22
CA LEU A 79 -4.55 -12.27 -3.47
C LEU A 79 -5.43 -11.56 -2.44
N ASP A 80 -4.82 -10.63 -1.71
CA ASP A 80 -5.47 -9.69 -0.80
C ASP A 80 -5.43 -8.27 -1.39
N GLU A 81 -6.54 -7.86 -2.00
CA GLU A 81 -6.67 -6.57 -2.69
C GLU A 81 -6.74 -5.39 -1.72
N ASP A 82 -7.12 -5.66 -0.48
CA ASP A 82 -7.31 -4.64 0.54
C ASP A 82 -6.01 -4.30 1.29
N SER A 83 -5.01 -5.16 1.25
CA SER A 83 -3.71 -4.89 1.88
C SER A 83 -2.87 -3.93 1.05
N VAL A 84 -2.30 -2.91 1.70
CA VAL A 84 -1.34 -1.99 1.05
C VAL A 84 -0.01 -2.68 0.77
N PHE A 85 0.42 -3.57 1.66
CA PHE A 85 1.52 -4.50 1.42
C PHE A 85 1.39 -5.74 2.33
N THR A 86 2.05 -6.82 1.94
CA THR A 86 2.06 -8.10 2.66
C THR A 86 3.48 -8.59 2.86
N HIS A 87 3.67 -9.46 3.86
CA HIS A 87 4.92 -10.16 4.12
C HIS A 87 4.64 -11.61 4.52
N ASP A 88 5.15 -12.55 3.75
CA ASP A 88 5.27 -13.96 4.14
C ASP A 88 6.66 -14.17 4.76
N GLN A 89 6.71 -14.15 6.09
CA GLN A 89 7.97 -14.28 6.84
C GLN A 89 8.63 -15.65 6.63
N ALA A 90 7.85 -16.71 6.44
CA ALA A 90 8.39 -18.05 6.30
C ALA A 90 9.13 -18.23 4.96
N ARG A 91 8.70 -17.54 3.92
CA ARG A 91 9.27 -17.60 2.57
C ARG A 91 10.11 -16.37 2.22
N GLY A 92 10.17 -15.35 3.07
CA GLY A 92 10.87 -14.10 2.79
C GLY A 92 10.29 -13.31 1.62
N ILE A 93 8.95 -13.37 1.42
CA ILE A 93 8.29 -12.75 0.27
C ILE A 93 7.49 -11.53 0.71
N TRP A 94 7.71 -10.43 0.02
CA TRP A 94 7.08 -9.14 0.24
C TRP A 94 6.36 -8.68 -1.01
N THR A 95 5.13 -8.21 -0.89
CA THR A 95 4.42 -7.61 -2.03
C THR A 95 3.72 -6.33 -1.61
N SER A 96 3.66 -5.32 -2.49
CA SER A 96 2.92 -4.09 -2.23
C SER A 96 1.96 -3.76 -3.37
N ALA A 97 0.92 -2.99 -3.06
CA ALA A 97 -0.04 -2.50 -4.05
C ALA A 97 0.55 -1.43 -5.00
N GLY A 98 1.79 -1.01 -4.79
CA GLY A 98 2.49 -0.01 -5.61
C GLY A 98 2.25 1.43 -5.17
N GLY A 99 2.84 2.40 -5.89
CA GLY A 99 2.77 3.80 -5.48
C GLY A 99 3.34 4.04 -4.09
N ALA A 100 2.62 4.80 -3.26
CA ALA A 100 3.03 5.12 -1.89
C ALA A 100 3.19 3.87 -0.99
N SER A 101 2.43 2.80 -1.23
CA SER A 101 2.57 1.55 -0.47
C SER A 101 3.89 0.82 -0.71
N GLY A 102 4.56 1.12 -1.84
CA GLY A 102 5.93 0.66 -2.07
C GLY A 102 6.94 1.28 -1.09
N LEU A 103 6.73 2.54 -0.70
CA LEU A 103 7.56 3.20 0.32
C LEU A 103 7.35 2.56 1.70
N ASP A 104 6.11 2.25 2.07
CA ASP A 104 5.81 1.58 3.33
C ASP A 104 6.45 0.18 3.39
N LEU A 105 6.38 -0.58 2.28
CA LEU A 105 7.05 -1.85 2.17
C LEU A 105 8.57 -1.69 2.31
N CYS A 106 9.19 -0.75 1.61
CA CYS A 106 10.64 -0.51 1.70
C CYS A 106 11.08 -0.12 3.11
N LEU A 107 10.32 0.74 3.80
CA LEU A 107 10.61 1.09 5.20
C LEU A 107 10.46 -0.11 6.14
N SER A 108 9.47 -0.97 5.89
CA SER A 108 9.30 -2.23 6.66
C SER A 108 10.43 -3.21 6.40
N LEU A 109 10.95 -3.28 5.16
CA LEU A 109 12.16 -4.05 4.83
C LEU A 109 13.39 -3.50 5.55
N VAL A 110 13.60 -2.17 5.56
CA VAL A 110 14.69 -1.55 6.31
C VAL A 110 14.56 -1.86 7.80
N ALA A 111 13.33 -1.78 8.36
CA ALA A 111 13.10 -2.13 9.76
C ALA A 111 13.42 -3.60 10.05
N HIS A 112 13.08 -4.50 9.13
CA HIS A 112 13.34 -5.94 9.24
C HIS A 112 14.85 -6.25 9.17
N LEU A 113 15.57 -5.63 8.25
CA LEU A 113 16.99 -5.91 7.99
C LEU A 113 17.95 -5.13 8.92
N SER A 114 17.61 -3.90 9.28
CA SER A 114 18.50 -2.97 9.97
C SER A 114 17.93 -2.42 11.30
N GLY A 115 16.73 -2.83 11.63
CA GLY A 115 16.05 -2.43 12.86
C GLY A 115 15.21 -1.14 12.74
N PRO A 116 14.27 -0.93 13.67
CA PRO A 116 13.30 0.15 13.61
C PRO A 116 13.91 1.55 13.74
N VAL A 117 15.03 1.68 14.41
CA VAL A 117 15.72 2.99 14.57
C VAL A 117 16.23 3.49 13.23
N VAL A 118 16.86 2.59 12.44
CA VAL A 118 17.35 2.94 11.09
C VAL A 118 16.19 3.27 10.16
N ALA A 119 15.10 2.50 10.22
CA ALA A 119 13.91 2.77 9.43
C ALA A 119 13.31 4.15 9.76
N SER A 120 13.25 4.54 11.04
CA SER A 120 12.79 5.87 11.45
C SER A 120 13.69 6.99 10.93
N GLN A 121 15.00 6.82 10.96
CA GLN A 121 15.96 7.79 10.42
C GLN A 121 15.79 7.95 8.89
N VAL A 122 15.58 6.83 8.18
CA VAL A 122 15.31 6.85 6.73
C VAL A 122 13.99 7.57 6.45
N ALA A 123 12.93 7.28 7.19
CA ALA A 123 11.63 7.94 7.04
C ALA A 123 11.74 9.45 7.26
N GLU A 124 12.45 9.88 8.30
CA GLU A 124 12.72 11.28 8.60
C GLU A 124 13.51 11.96 7.46
N ALA A 125 14.61 11.34 7.01
CA ALA A 125 15.43 11.86 5.92
C ALA A 125 14.66 12.01 4.59
N MET A 126 13.68 11.14 4.36
CA MET A 126 12.78 11.20 3.19
C MET A 126 11.56 12.09 3.41
N SER A 127 11.43 12.74 4.57
CA SER A 127 10.25 13.53 4.96
C SER A 127 8.94 12.74 4.87
N LEU A 128 9.01 11.43 5.14
CA LEU A 128 7.85 10.55 5.16
C LEU A 128 7.18 10.61 6.54
N TRP A 129 6.02 11.24 6.58
CA TRP A 129 5.23 11.37 7.79
C TRP A 129 4.30 10.17 7.92
N ASN A 130 4.42 9.43 9.03
CA ASN A 130 3.52 8.35 9.39
C ASN A 130 3.47 7.18 8.38
N PRO A 131 4.56 6.40 8.21
CA PRO A 131 4.56 5.23 7.36
C PRO A 131 3.54 4.19 7.87
N ARG A 132 2.84 3.55 6.94
CA ARG A 132 1.79 2.59 7.27
C ARG A 132 2.38 1.26 7.72
N PRO A 133 1.90 0.67 8.83
CA PRO A 133 2.38 -0.61 9.31
C PRO A 133 1.90 -1.78 8.42
N LEU A 134 2.59 -2.93 8.56
CA LEU A 134 2.17 -4.18 7.94
C LEU A 134 0.71 -4.52 8.33
N GLY A 135 -0.08 -4.97 7.36
CA GLY A 135 -1.49 -5.29 7.56
C GLY A 135 -2.44 -4.11 7.42
N THR A 136 -1.93 -2.89 7.10
CA THR A 136 -2.81 -1.76 6.75
C THR A 136 -3.59 -2.10 5.48
N ARG A 137 -4.89 -1.85 5.51
CA ARG A 137 -5.79 -2.05 4.37
C ARG A 137 -5.75 -0.82 3.46
N SER A 138 -5.99 -1.01 2.18
CA SER A 138 -5.99 0.07 1.18
C SER A 138 -7.18 1.02 1.33
N ASP A 139 -8.28 0.55 1.95
CA ASP A 139 -9.44 1.37 2.32
C ASP A 139 -9.20 2.19 3.59
N ALA A 140 -8.23 1.80 4.40
CA ALA A 140 -7.78 2.55 5.57
C ALA A 140 -6.79 3.65 5.15
N PHE A 141 -7.27 4.70 4.50
CA PHE A 141 -6.51 5.94 4.38
C PHE A 141 -6.23 6.48 5.80
N GLY A 142 -5.22 5.87 6.43
CA GLY A 142 -4.48 6.48 7.53
C GLY A 142 -5.16 6.70 8.88
N MET A 143 -6.15 5.86 9.30
CA MET A 143 -6.76 6.04 10.62
C MET A 143 -6.71 4.74 11.44
N PRO A 144 -6.30 4.79 12.74
CA PRO A 144 -6.36 3.63 13.62
C PRO A 144 -7.81 3.17 13.85
N ASP A 145 -8.02 1.85 13.86
CA ASP A 145 -9.29 1.14 14.07
C ASP A 145 -9.90 1.41 15.47
N THR A 146 -10.42 2.60 15.68
CA THR A 146 -11.39 2.82 16.74
C THR A 146 -12.70 3.31 16.12
N PRO A 147 -13.86 2.74 16.47
CA PRO A 147 -15.16 3.12 15.86
C PRO A 147 -15.45 4.62 15.94
N GLU A 148 -14.85 5.30 16.88
CA GLU A 148 -15.03 6.74 17.09
C GLU A 148 -14.08 7.59 16.23
N VAL A 149 -12.83 7.14 16.01
CA VAL A 149 -11.86 7.78 15.13
C VAL A 149 -12.23 7.58 13.66
N GLU A 150 -12.71 6.38 13.30
CA GLU A 150 -13.24 6.09 11.96
C GLU A 150 -14.47 6.96 11.61
N ARG A 151 -15.34 7.24 12.56
CA ARG A 151 -16.52 8.10 12.33
C ARG A 151 -16.09 9.53 12.09
N ARG A 152 -15.12 10.04 12.88
CA ARG A 152 -14.58 11.40 12.77
C ARG A 152 -13.84 11.65 11.46
N GLY A 153 -12.99 10.70 11.05
CA GLY A 153 -12.25 10.78 9.78
C GLY A 153 -13.15 10.72 8.56
N ARG A 154 -14.17 9.83 8.56
CA ARG A 154 -15.15 9.73 7.48
C ARG A 154 -15.97 11.00 7.30
N ASP A 155 -16.34 11.68 8.39
CA ASP A 155 -17.09 12.94 8.33
C ASP A 155 -16.28 14.03 7.62
N VAL A 156 -14.99 14.16 7.94
CA VAL A 156 -14.09 15.15 7.32
C VAL A 156 -13.80 14.79 5.86
N GLU A 157 -13.47 13.54 5.56
CA GLU A 157 -13.19 13.06 4.21
C GLU A 157 -14.40 13.23 3.28
N GLN A 158 -15.59 12.90 3.76
CA GLN A 158 -16.83 13.07 3.00
C GLN A 158 -17.08 14.54 2.65
N VAL A 159 -16.84 15.45 3.61
CA VAL A 159 -16.97 16.90 3.37
C VAL A 159 -15.90 17.37 2.38
N CYS A 160 -14.66 16.93 2.48
CA CYS A 160 -13.62 17.27 1.51
C CYS A 160 -13.99 16.83 0.09
N LYS A 161 -14.60 15.64 -0.10
CA LYS A 161 -15.11 15.17 -1.39
C LYS A 161 -16.25 16.07 -1.92
N ILE A 162 -17.20 16.45 -1.05
CA ILE A 162 -18.32 17.33 -1.42
C ILE A 162 -17.82 18.71 -1.81
N VAL A 163 -16.89 19.29 -1.05
CA VAL A 163 -16.25 20.59 -1.34
C VAL A 163 -15.46 20.52 -2.66
N GLY A 164 -14.68 19.47 -2.85
CA GLY A 164 -13.88 19.27 -4.07
C GLY A 164 -14.74 19.08 -5.33
N ALA A 165 -15.96 18.56 -5.21
CA ALA A 165 -16.88 18.39 -6.31
C ALA A 165 -17.52 19.71 -6.79
N ASP A 166 -17.56 20.75 -5.94
CA ASP A 166 -18.08 22.08 -6.30
C ASP A 166 -17.29 23.19 -5.59
N LEU A 167 -16.15 23.53 -6.13
CA LEU A 167 -15.29 24.62 -5.66
C LEU A 167 -15.84 26.02 -6.02
N SER A 168 -16.84 26.13 -6.88
CA SER A 168 -17.46 27.40 -7.24
C SER A 168 -18.37 27.96 -6.14
N ARG A 169 -18.82 27.10 -5.26
CA ARG A 169 -19.68 27.45 -4.14
C ARG A 169 -18.86 28.05 -2.98
N PRO A 170 -19.30 29.17 -2.37
CA PRO A 170 -18.66 29.69 -1.16
C PRO A 170 -18.94 28.78 0.03
N TRP A 171 -17.98 27.92 0.36
CA TRP A 171 -18.05 27.03 1.49
C TRP A 171 -17.70 27.76 2.79
N THR A 172 -18.60 27.69 3.77
CA THR A 172 -18.37 28.16 5.13
C THR A 172 -18.19 26.97 6.07
N VAL A 173 -17.51 27.14 7.19
CA VAL A 173 -17.38 26.09 8.22
C VAL A 173 -18.74 25.57 8.66
N ALA A 174 -19.74 26.44 8.77
CA ALA A 174 -21.10 26.05 9.09
C ALA A 174 -21.76 25.20 7.98
N ALA A 175 -21.46 25.47 6.71
CA ALA A 175 -21.95 24.65 5.59
C ALA A 175 -21.28 23.26 5.56
N MET A 176 -19.98 23.21 5.83
CA MET A 176 -19.22 21.97 5.94
C MET A 176 -19.70 21.11 7.11
N ALA A 177 -19.91 21.71 8.29
CA ALA A 177 -20.43 21.01 9.47
C ALA A 177 -21.85 20.43 9.21
N ARG A 178 -22.72 21.17 8.52
CA ARG A 178 -24.04 20.65 8.10
C ARG A 178 -23.93 19.49 7.11
N ALA A 179 -23.00 19.57 6.17
CA ALA A 179 -22.77 18.49 5.20
C ALA A 179 -22.25 17.21 5.86
N SER A 180 -21.53 17.32 6.99
CA SER A 180 -21.06 16.17 7.79
C SER A 180 -22.07 15.73 8.87
N GLY A 181 -23.19 16.41 9.02
CA GLY A 181 -24.23 16.05 10.00
C GLY A 181 -23.85 16.29 11.46
N VAL A 182 -22.82 17.13 11.73
CA VAL A 182 -22.34 17.43 13.08
C VAL A 182 -22.42 18.92 13.41
N SER A 183 -22.28 19.28 14.70
CA SER A 183 -22.19 20.68 15.10
C SER A 183 -20.91 21.34 14.60
N VAL A 184 -20.89 22.67 14.40
CA VAL A 184 -19.71 23.43 14.00
C VAL A 184 -18.52 23.15 14.92
N ARG A 185 -18.73 23.16 16.24
CA ARG A 185 -17.70 22.86 17.24
C ARG A 185 -17.13 21.42 17.07
N THR A 186 -18.00 20.45 16.82
CA THR A 186 -17.61 19.05 16.59
C THR A 186 -16.81 18.92 15.30
N PHE A 187 -17.28 19.58 14.22
CA PHE A 187 -16.60 19.58 12.93
C PHE A 187 -15.21 20.19 13.03
N GLN A 188 -15.07 21.37 13.63
CA GLN A 188 -13.76 22.02 13.82
C GLN A 188 -12.78 21.14 14.60
N ARG A 189 -13.24 20.47 15.65
CA ARG A 189 -12.41 19.54 16.42
C ARG A 189 -11.98 18.35 15.55
N HIS A 190 -12.93 17.69 14.87
CA HIS A 190 -12.62 16.55 14.00
C HIS A 190 -11.69 16.94 12.85
N PHE A 191 -11.86 18.13 12.27
CA PHE A 191 -11.03 18.63 11.19
C PHE A 191 -9.60 18.88 11.69
N LEU A 192 -9.43 19.54 12.84
CA LEU A 192 -8.11 19.76 13.45
C LEU A 192 -7.42 18.44 13.81
N GLU A 193 -8.16 17.48 14.38
CA GLU A 193 -7.63 16.15 14.71
C GLU A 193 -7.24 15.34 13.47
N SER A 194 -7.94 15.51 12.33
CA SER A 194 -7.70 14.73 11.10
C SER A 194 -6.70 15.38 10.15
N ILE A 195 -6.67 16.70 10.05
CA ILE A 195 -5.87 17.47 9.07
C ILE A 195 -4.70 18.19 9.74
N GLY A 196 -4.78 18.43 11.04
CA GLY A 196 -3.76 19.19 11.78
C GLY A 196 -3.92 20.71 11.72
N GLU A 197 -4.92 21.21 10.96
CA GLU A 197 -5.22 22.63 10.77
C GLU A 197 -6.71 22.89 11.00
N THR A 198 -7.07 24.17 11.16
CA THR A 198 -8.49 24.57 11.25
C THR A 198 -9.13 24.72 9.87
N PRO A 199 -10.41 24.38 9.70
CA PRO A 199 -11.11 24.48 8.44
C PRO A 199 -11.37 25.91 7.97
#